data_1384d197a51c6ae69120d5eca9b5926d
#
_entry.id   1384d197a51c6ae69120d5eca9b5926d
#
_cell.length_a   1.000
_cell.length_b   1.000
_cell.length_c   1.000
_cell.angle_alpha   90.00
_cell.angle_beta   90.00
_cell.angle_gamma   90.00
#
_symmetry.space_group_name_H-M   'P 1'
#
loop_
_entity.id
_entity.type
_entity.pdbx_description
1 polymer ?
#
loop_
_entity_poly.entity_id
_entity_poly.type
_entity_poly.pdbx_seq_one_letter_code
_entity_poly.pdbx_strand_id
1 'polypeptide(L)'
;LATVGKDGGHYLERLRQMKIDTGHVVMREDCYTAQCTIVTDENQNQITAFHPGAMGLAHEHEVPADASIALAIVSPNSKEAMQSHAKQLHAAGIPFVFDPGQAMPQFSADELQQLIEQASWLALNDYEAFLLSERMGCDRAALSVQVRGMVVTLGEKGCEIWQEGDCQSIDPITPAEVVDPTGCGDAWRGALLHGLQQGWDLLRCARLGNYMGAVKVAHRGPQNYRINADEVQTF
;
A
#
# COMPACT_ATOMS: atom_id res chain seq x y z
N LEU A 1 4.73 -2.12 -11.62
CA LEU A 1 5.08 -1.00 -12.50
C LEU A 1 5.66 0.13 -11.66
N ALA A 2 6.88 0.57 -11.96
CA ALA A 2 7.56 1.63 -11.23
C ALA A 2 8.63 2.30 -12.13
N THR A 3 9.10 3.47 -11.70
CA THR A 3 10.18 4.19 -12.37
C THR A 3 11.29 4.52 -11.37
N VAL A 4 12.52 4.17 -11.72
CA VAL A 4 13.72 4.47 -10.95
C VAL A 4 14.68 5.35 -11.74
N GLY A 5 15.53 6.09 -11.06
CA GLY A 5 16.57 6.90 -11.68
C GLY A 5 17.84 6.11 -11.98
N LYS A 6 18.83 6.80 -12.55
CA LYS A 6 20.15 6.27 -12.93
C LYS A 6 20.93 5.61 -11.78
N ASP A 7 20.58 5.91 -10.54
CA ASP A 7 21.14 5.36 -9.31
C ASP A 7 20.40 4.10 -8.81
N GLY A 8 19.29 3.70 -9.44
CA GLY A 8 18.42 2.60 -9.02
C GLY A 8 18.94 1.20 -9.29
N GLY A 9 20.07 1.03 -10.00
CA GLY A 9 20.54 -0.26 -10.48
C GLY A 9 20.75 -1.31 -9.39
N HIS A 10 21.38 -0.94 -8.27
CA HIS A 10 21.61 -1.84 -7.14
C HIS A 10 20.31 -2.24 -6.42
N TYR A 11 19.31 -1.37 -6.41
CA TYR A 11 18.00 -1.69 -5.85
C TYR A 11 17.24 -2.69 -6.72
N LEU A 12 17.29 -2.53 -8.04
CA LEU A 12 16.71 -3.50 -8.98
C LEU A 12 17.36 -4.87 -8.82
N GLU A 13 18.69 -4.92 -8.64
CA GLU A 13 19.39 -6.18 -8.41
C GLU A 13 18.92 -6.85 -7.10
N ARG A 14 18.73 -6.08 -6.02
CA ARG A 14 18.14 -6.59 -4.77
C ARG A 14 16.75 -7.17 -4.98
N LEU A 15 15.87 -6.50 -5.74
CA LEU A 15 14.53 -7.01 -6.05
C LEU A 15 14.60 -8.36 -6.79
N ARG A 16 15.50 -8.47 -7.77
CA ARG A 16 15.71 -9.73 -8.50
C ARG A 16 16.19 -10.86 -7.60
N GLN A 17 17.11 -10.58 -6.68
CA GLN A 17 17.57 -11.55 -5.68
C GLN A 17 16.43 -12.02 -4.77
N MET A 18 15.45 -11.16 -4.51
CA MET A 18 14.21 -11.48 -3.80
C MET A 18 13.17 -12.16 -4.70
N LYS A 19 13.50 -12.47 -5.97
CA LYS A 19 12.60 -13.06 -6.98
C LYS A 19 11.38 -12.19 -7.30
N ILE A 20 11.50 -10.87 -7.13
CA ILE A 20 10.49 -9.90 -7.56
C ILE A 20 10.77 -9.57 -9.02
N ASP A 21 9.76 -9.72 -9.88
CA ASP A 21 9.86 -9.35 -11.28
C ASP A 21 10.08 -7.84 -11.43
N THR A 22 11.13 -7.47 -12.17
CA THR A 22 11.48 -6.08 -12.47
C THR A 22 11.28 -5.72 -13.93
N GLY A 23 10.63 -6.59 -14.73
CA GLY A 23 10.42 -6.39 -16.16
C GLY A 23 9.63 -5.11 -16.49
N HIS A 24 8.79 -4.66 -15.55
CA HIS A 24 8.01 -3.43 -15.68
C HIS A 24 8.51 -2.29 -14.80
N VAL A 25 9.79 -2.31 -14.42
CA VAL A 25 10.47 -1.19 -13.77
C VAL A 25 11.32 -0.47 -14.80
N VAL A 26 11.03 0.79 -15.04
CA VAL A 26 11.74 1.60 -16.04
C VAL A 26 12.84 2.40 -15.36
N MET A 27 14.05 2.36 -15.93
CA MET A 27 15.17 3.19 -15.50
C MET A 27 15.28 4.46 -16.33
N ARG A 28 15.41 5.59 -15.66
CA ARG A 28 15.61 6.92 -16.27
C ARG A 28 17.04 7.40 -16.04
N GLU A 29 17.76 7.68 -17.12
CA GLU A 29 19.14 8.15 -17.06
C GLU A 29 19.25 9.67 -16.78
N ASP A 30 18.16 10.40 -16.97
CA ASP A 30 18.09 11.87 -16.83
C ASP A 30 17.74 12.37 -15.42
N CYS A 31 17.41 11.46 -14.50
CA CYS A 31 17.06 11.83 -13.13
C CYS A 31 17.54 10.80 -12.10
N TYR A 32 17.37 11.10 -10.82
CA TYR A 32 17.62 10.19 -9.70
C TYR A 32 16.33 9.50 -9.25
N THR A 33 16.47 8.38 -8.58
CA THR A 33 15.36 7.67 -7.92
C THR A 33 14.72 8.55 -6.85
N ALA A 34 13.44 8.34 -6.56
CA ALA A 34 12.76 8.99 -5.43
C ALA A 34 13.53 8.78 -4.13
N GLN A 35 13.68 9.85 -3.34
CA GLN A 35 14.45 9.84 -2.11
C GLN A 35 13.65 10.45 -0.97
N CYS A 36 13.77 9.85 0.20
CA CYS A 36 13.16 10.33 1.42
C CYS A 36 14.23 10.47 2.50
N THR A 37 14.36 11.66 3.08
CA THR A 37 15.17 11.90 4.28
C THR A 37 14.24 12.15 5.45
N ILE A 38 14.31 11.29 6.46
CA ILE A 38 13.51 11.39 7.66
C ILE A 38 14.41 11.79 8.82
N VAL A 39 14.09 12.89 9.49
CA VAL A 39 14.74 13.32 10.72
C VAL A 39 13.77 13.08 11.88
N THR A 40 14.22 12.29 12.85
CA THR A 40 13.42 11.93 14.02
C THR A 40 14.03 12.56 15.27
N ASP A 41 13.24 13.25 16.07
CA ASP A 41 13.66 13.79 17.37
C ASP A 41 13.60 12.73 18.50
N GLU A 42 14.03 13.12 19.71
CA GLU A 42 14.00 12.22 20.89
C GLU A 42 12.59 11.83 21.32
N ASN A 43 11.57 12.60 20.93
CA ASN A 43 10.16 12.32 21.21
C ASN A 43 9.46 11.54 20.09
N GLN A 44 10.22 10.99 19.13
CA GLN A 44 9.73 10.25 17.95
C GLN A 44 8.94 11.11 16.96
N ASN A 45 8.98 12.45 17.06
CA ASN A 45 8.43 13.30 16.02
C ASN A 45 9.31 13.25 14.77
N GLN A 46 8.69 13.19 13.59
CA GLN A 46 9.40 13.06 12.34
C GLN A 46 9.14 14.25 11.41
N ILE A 47 10.22 14.75 10.82
CA ILE A 47 10.15 15.65 9.67
C ILE A 47 10.66 14.88 8.46
N THR A 48 9.85 14.83 7.41
CA THR A 48 10.16 14.11 6.18
C THR A 48 10.39 15.08 5.04
N ALA A 49 11.59 15.04 4.46
CA ALA A 49 11.90 15.71 3.20
C ALA A 49 11.86 14.67 2.07
N PHE A 50 10.92 14.83 1.14
CA PHE A 50 10.73 13.90 0.03
C PHE A 50 11.01 14.58 -1.31
N HIS A 51 11.83 13.89 -2.13
CA HIS A 51 12.09 14.27 -3.52
C HIS A 51 11.57 13.17 -4.45
N PRO A 52 10.57 13.44 -5.31
CA PRO A 52 9.92 12.42 -6.13
C PRO A 52 10.84 11.82 -7.21
N GLY A 53 11.81 12.56 -7.72
CA GLY A 53 12.74 12.06 -8.75
C GLY A 53 12.01 11.38 -9.90
N ALA A 54 12.51 10.22 -10.31
CA ALA A 54 11.95 9.40 -11.38
C ALA A 54 10.50 8.96 -11.12
N MET A 55 10.06 8.86 -9.85
CA MET A 55 8.67 8.52 -9.53
C MET A 55 7.68 9.53 -10.13
N GLY A 56 8.07 10.81 -10.25
CA GLY A 56 7.24 11.84 -10.88
C GLY A 56 6.90 11.55 -12.36
N LEU A 57 7.65 10.66 -13.01
CA LEU A 57 7.49 10.28 -14.40
C LEU A 57 6.81 8.91 -14.59
N ALA A 58 6.32 8.31 -13.52
CA ALA A 58 5.71 6.99 -13.56
C ALA A 58 4.44 6.92 -14.44
N HIS A 59 3.77 8.05 -14.64
CA HIS A 59 2.60 8.18 -15.52
C HIS A 59 2.92 8.01 -17.03
N GLU A 60 4.19 8.12 -17.42
CA GLU A 60 4.62 7.89 -18.82
C GLU A 60 4.58 6.41 -19.19
N HIS A 61 4.39 5.51 -18.23
CA HIS A 61 4.34 4.07 -18.44
C HIS A 61 2.93 3.53 -18.17
N GLU A 62 2.46 2.73 -19.12
CA GLU A 62 1.14 2.13 -19.05
C GLU A 62 1.16 0.77 -18.32
N VAL A 63 0.01 0.38 -17.77
CA VAL A 63 -0.21 -0.97 -17.26
C VAL A 63 -0.07 -1.95 -18.46
N PRO A 64 0.77 -3.00 -18.34
CA PRO A 64 1.00 -3.92 -19.46
C PRO A 64 -0.28 -4.64 -19.85
N ALA A 65 -0.69 -4.51 -21.09
CA ALA A 65 -1.92 -5.14 -21.61
C ALA A 65 -1.79 -6.66 -21.82
N ASP A 66 -0.56 -7.16 -21.92
CA ASP A 66 -0.22 -8.57 -22.18
C ASP A 66 0.14 -9.34 -20.91
N ALA A 67 0.24 -8.65 -19.78
CA ALA A 67 0.56 -9.29 -18.51
C ALA A 67 -0.67 -9.99 -17.91
N SER A 68 -0.49 -11.20 -17.42
CA SER A 68 -1.51 -11.90 -16.62
C SER A 68 -1.55 -11.35 -15.19
N ILE A 69 -2.07 -10.13 -15.03
CA ILE A 69 -2.20 -9.47 -13.73
C ILE A 69 -3.50 -9.95 -13.08
N ALA A 70 -3.40 -10.70 -12.00
CA ALA A 70 -4.54 -11.19 -11.25
C ALA A 70 -5.08 -10.16 -10.24
N LEU A 71 -4.19 -9.34 -9.69
CA LEU A 71 -4.48 -8.33 -8.66
C LEU A 71 -3.41 -7.23 -8.71
N ALA A 72 -3.81 -6.00 -8.46
CA ALA A 72 -2.90 -4.86 -8.37
C ALA A 72 -3.10 -4.07 -7.07
N ILE A 73 -2.18 -3.18 -6.77
CA ILE A 73 -2.33 -2.11 -5.78
C ILE A 73 -1.96 -0.78 -6.46
N VAL A 74 -2.82 0.21 -6.27
CA VAL A 74 -2.54 1.61 -6.61
C VAL A 74 -2.25 2.32 -5.29
N SER A 75 -0.97 2.49 -4.99
CA SER A 75 -0.44 3.08 -3.76
C SER A 75 0.32 4.38 -4.08
N PRO A 76 0.79 5.15 -3.08
CA PRO A 76 1.38 6.47 -3.28
C PRO A 76 2.42 6.52 -4.40
N ASN A 77 2.13 7.34 -5.39
CA ASN A 77 2.94 7.61 -6.57
C ASN A 77 2.68 9.06 -7.04
N SER A 78 3.14 9.45 -8.23
CA SER A 78 2.66 10.71 -8.81
C SER A 78 1.15 10.64 -9.01
N LYS A 79 0.48 11.77 -8.81
CA LYS A 79 -0.98 11.88 -8.94
C LYS A 79 -1.46 11.34 -10.29
N GLU A 80 -0.76 11.75 -11.35
CA GLU A 80 -1.07 11.36 -12.73
C GLU A 80 -0.93 9.86 -12.93
N ALA A 81 0.09 9.23 -12.34
CA ALA A 81 0.28 7.78 -12.43
C ALA A 81 -0.82 7.03 -11.69
N MET A 82 -1.17 7.46 -10.48
CA MET A 82 -2.25 6.84 -9.70
C MET A 82 -3.58 6.87 -10.47
N GLN A 83 -3.93 8.03 -11.04
CA GLN A 83 -5.16 8.18 -11.84
C GLN A 83 -5.13 7.36 -13.13
N SER A 84 -4.01 7.42 -13.88
CA SER A 84 -3.86 6.70 -15.14
C SER A 84 -3.90 5.19 -14.94
N HIS A 85 -3.12 4.67 -13.98
CA HIS A 85 -3.05 3.24 -13.72
C HIS A 85 -4.37 2.68 -13.17
N ALA A 86 -5.04 3.40 -12.25
CA ALA A 86 -6.36 3.00 -11.76
C ALA A 86 -7.38 2.88 -12.90
N LYS A 87 -7.42 3.88 -13.79
CA LYS A 87 -8.29 3.86 -14.96
C LYS A 87 -7.99 2.70 -15.91
N GLN A 88 -6.71 2.41 -16.16
CA GLN A 88 -6.29 1.31 -17.04
C GLN A 88 -6.64 -0.05 -16.41
N LEU A 89 -6.38 -0.26 -15.12
CA LEU A 89 -6.74 -1.47 -14.40
C LEU A 89 -8.25 -1.71 -14.42
N HIS A 90 -9.03 -0.67 -14.11
CA HIS A 90 -10.49 -0.73 -14.15
C HIS A 90 -11.02 -1.09 -15.54
N ALA A 91 -10.52 -0.42 -16.60
CA ALA A 91 -10.90 -0.69 -17.98
C ALA A 91 -10.55 -2.12 -18.44
N ALA A 92 -9.45 -2.68 -17.92
CA ALA A 92 -9.03 -4.05 -18.19
C ALA A 92 -9.77 -5.10 -17.31
N GLY A 93 -10.63 -4.68 -16.39
CA GLY A 93 -11.33 -5.57 -15.44
C GLY A 93 -10.38 -6.20 -14.40
N ILE A 94 -9.20 -5.62 -14.17
CA ILE A 94 -8.22 -6.09 -13.20
C ILE A 94 -8.58 -5.52 -11.83
N PRO A 95 -8.88 -6.37 -10.83
CA PRO A 95 -9.18 -5.90 -9.48
C PRO A 95 -7.95 -5.26 -8.85
N PHE A 96 -8.15 -4.19 -8.08
CA PHE A 96 -7.04 -3.57 -7.36
C PHE A 96 -7.45 -3.02 -5.99
N VAL A 97 -6.46 -2.94 -5.11
CA VAL A 97 -6.53 -2.24 -3.84
C VAL A 97 -6.14 -0.79 -4.07
N PHE A 98 -6.96 0.16 -3.66
CA PHE A 98 -6.59 1.57 -3.61
C PHE A 98 -6.07 1.94 -2.23
N ASP A 99 -4.84 2.44 -2.19
CA ASP A 99 -4.12 2.91 -1.03
C ASP A 99 -3.66 4.34 -1.29
N PRO A 100 -4.49 5.35 -0.99
CA PRO A 100 -4.12 6.74 -1.25
C PRO A 100 -2.91 7.20 -0.43
N GLY A 101 -2.75 6.66 0.79
CA GLY A 101 -1.66 6.96 1.68
C GLY A 101 -1.38 8.45 1.81
N GLN A 102 -0.12 8.81 1.87
CA GLN A 102 0.33 10.20 1.95
C GLN A 102 0.14 11.01 0.65
N ALA A 103 -0.29 10.41 -0.45
CA ALA A 103 -0.64 11.13 -1.68
C ALA A 103 -2.05 11.76 -1.62
N MET A 104 -2.90 11.34 -0.68
CA MET A 104 -4.29 11.80 -0.54
C MET A 104 -4.46 13.33 -0.57
N PRO A 105 -3.62 14.16 0.05
CA PRO A 105 -3.74 15.62 -0.02
C PRO A 105 -3.67 16.22 -1.43
N GLN A 106 -3.11 15.50 -2.40
CA GLN A 106 -2.96 15.98 -3.79
C GLN A 106 -4.25 15.86 -4.61
N PHE A 107 -5.26 15.11 -4.11
CA PHE A 107 -6.50 14.84 -4.82
C PHE A 107 -7.65 15.72 -4.32
N SER A 108 -8.51 16.14 -5.22
CA SER A 108 -9.83 16.70 -4.88
C SER A 108 -10.79 15.57 -4.42
N ALA A 109 -11.93 15.95 -3.83
CA ALA A 109 -12.96 14.99 -3.45
C ALA A 109 -13.49 14.20 -4.67
N ASP A 110 -13.74 14.88 -5.79
CA ASP A 110 -14.22 14.24 -7.03
C ASP A 110 -13.20 13.23 -7.60
N GLU A 111 -11.90 13.55 -7.53
CA GLU A 111 -10.84 12.66 -7.98
C GLU A 111 -10.72 11.43 -7.07
N LEU A 112 -10.85 11.61 -5.75
CA LEU A 112 -10.88 10.48 -4.80
C LEU A 112 -12.13 9.61 -5.04
N GLN A 113 -13.28 10.20 -5.27
CA GLN A 113 -14.51 9.47 -5.61
C GLN A 113 -14.31 8.60 -6.85
N GLN A 114 -13.73 9.13 -7.92
CA GLN A 114 -13.45 8.37 -9.14
C GLN A 114 -12.49 7.20 -8.89
N LEU A 115 -11.45 7.40 -8.07
CA LEU A 115 -10.50 6.34 -7.72
C LEU A 115 -11.16 5.24 -6.86
N ILE A 116 -12.04 5.61 -5.93
CA ILE A 116 -12.80 4.67 -5.10
C ILE A 116 -13.76 3.83 -5.97
N GLU A 117 -14.50 4.46 -6.89
CA GLU A 117 -15.42 3.79 -7.81
C GLU A 117 -14.72 2.77 -8.74
N GLN A 118 -13.46 3.00 -9.06
CA GLN A 118 -12.65 2.10 -9.88
C GLN A 118 -12.03 0.96 -9.07
N ALA A 119 -11.83 1.16 -7.77
CA ALA A 119 -11.15 0.22 -6.90
C ALA A 119 -12.04 -0.97 -6.51
N SER A 120 -11.41 -2.10 -6.20
CA SER A 120 -12.09 -3.25 -5.62
C SER A 120 -12.04 -3.25 -4.09
N TRP A 121 -10.96 -2.73 -3.51
CA TRP A 121 -10.76 -2.61 -2.07
C TRP A 121 -10.09 -1.29 -1.71
N LEU A 122 -10.29 -0.83 -0.46
CA LEU A 122 -9.56 0.28 0.14
C LEU A 122 -8.63 -0.24 1.25
N ALA A 123 -7.41 0.28 1.31
CA ALA A 123 -6.47 0.06 2.40
C ALA A 123 -6.00 1.39 2.96
N LEU A 124 -6.29 1.65 4.23
CA LEU A 124 -6.07 2.93 4.90
C LEU A 124 -5.45 2.68 6.28
N ASN A 125 -4.78 3.69 6.84
CA ASN A 125 -4.60 3.76 8.29
C ASN A 125 -5.73 4.60 8.91
N ASP A 126 -5.77 4.72 10.24
CA ASP A 126 -6.83 5.44 10.98
C ASP A 126 -6.90 6.92 10.62
N TYR A 127 -5.73 7.57 10.46
CA TYR A 127 -5.65 8.98 10.05
C TYR A 127 -6.10 9.16 8.60
N GLU A 128 -5.67 8.29 7.71
CA GLU A 128 -6.09 8.30 6.29
C GLU A 128 -7.60 8.06 6.16
N ALA A 129 -8.16 7.13 6.94
CA ALA A 129 -9.59 6.88 6.96
C ALA A 129 -10.39 8.08 7.48
N PHE A 130 -9.90 8.74 8.53
CA PHE A 130 -10.48 9.99 9.02
C PHE A 130 -10.43 11.09 7.94
N LEU A 131 -9.27 11.33 7.37
CA LEU A 131 -9.08 12.36 6.34
C LEU A 131 -9.94 12.11 5.09
N LEU A 132 -10.05 10.85 4.66
CA LEU A 132 -10.89 10.47 3.53
C LEU A 132 -12.37 10.73 3.84
N SER A 133 -12.84 10.33 5.02
CA SER A 133 -14.23 10.58 5.48
C SER A 133 -14.56 12.07 5.49
N GLU A 134 -13.68 12.90 6.03
CA GLU A 134 -13.85 14.36 6.04
C GLU A 134 -13.93 14.94 4.61
N ARG A 135 -13.05 14.51 3.71
CA ARG A 135 -13.03 15.00 2.33
C ARG A 135 -14.23 14.55 1.51
N MET A 136 -14.70 13.34 1.75
CA MET A 136 -15.86 12.77 1.05
C MET A 136 -17.19 13.21 1.68
N GLY A 137 -17.18 13.79 2.89
CA GLY A 137 -18.37 14.16 3.62
C GLY A 137 -19.24 12.95 4.03
N CYS A 138 -18.61 11.78 4.24
CA CYS A 138 -19.32 10.56 4.61
C CYS A 138 -18.50 9.75 5.61
N ASP A 139 -19.15 8.84 6.34
CA ASP A 139 -18.48 7.97 7.30
C ASP A 139 -17.85 6.73 6.67
N ARG A 140 -17.12 5.95 7.48
CA ARG A 140 -16.45 4.71 7.04
C ARG A 140 -17.45 3.66 6.52
N ALA A 141 -18.65 3.58 7.09
CA ALA A 141 -19.69 2.68 6.63
C ALA A 141 -20.11 3.01 5.19
N ALA A 142 -20.37 4.28 4.91
CA ALA A 142 -20.72 4.77 3.58
C ALA A 142 -19.57 4.62 2.55
N LEU A 143 -18.30 4.73 2.99
CA LEU A 143 -17.16 4.43 2.12
C LEU A 143 -17.10 2.93 1.78
N SER A 144 -17.32 2.06 2.76
CA SER A 144 -17.18 0.62 2.60
C SER A 144 -18.20 -0.02 1.64
N VAL A 145 -19.37 0.58 1.49
CA VAL A 145 -20.40 0.07 0.54
C VAL A 145 -20.08 0.38 -0.92
N GLN A 146 -19.09 1.23 -1.18
CA GLN A 146 -18.66 1.58 -2.54
C GLN A 146 -17.64 0.59 -3.12
N VAL A 147 -17.07 -0.28 -2.28
CA VAL A 147 -16.03 -1.25 -2.64
C VAL A 147 -16.39 -2.64 -2.10
N ARG A 148 -15.70 -3.69 -2.52
CA ARG A 148 -15.90 -5.05 -2.00
C ARG A 148 -15.51 -5.19 -0.53
N GLY A 149 -14.71 -4.27 -0.03
CA GLY A 149 -14.32 -4.19 1.36
C GLY A 149 -13.21 -3.14 1.58
N MET A 150 -13.13 -2.67 2.80
CA MET A 150 -12.15 -1.70 3.24
C MET A 150 -11.44 -2.21 4.50
N VAL A 151 -10.15 -1.97 4.59
CA VAL A 151 -9.36 -2.26 5.78
C VAL A 151 -8.79 -0.96 6.33
N VAL A 152 -8.80 -0.83 7.66
CA VAL A 152 -8.24 0.32 8.37
C VAL A 152 -7.28 -0.18 9.44
N THR A 153 -5.99 0.08 9.27
CA THR A 153 -4.97 -0.28 10.26
C THR A 153 -4.94 0.74 11.41
N LEU A 154 -4.89 0.26 12.65
CA LEU A 154 -4.97 1.07 13.88
C LEU A 154 -3.67 1.00 14.70
N GLY A 155 -2.54 0.65 14.07
CA GLY A 155 -1.25 0.49 14.74
C GLY A 155 -1.28 -0.62 15.79
N GLU A 156 -0.92 -0.28 17.03
CA GLU A 156 -0.91 -1.24 18.16
C GLU A 156 -2.28 -1.78 18.56
N LYS A 157 -3.37 -1.20 18.04
CA LYS A 157 -4.75 -1.63 18.30
C LYS A 157 -5.26 -2.63 17.26
N GLY A 158 -4.43 -3.08 16.34
CA GLY A 158 -4.81 -4.02 15.28
C GLY A 158 -5.42 -3.35 14.06
N CYS A 159 -6.55 -3.81 13.61
CA CYS A 159 -7.21 -3.24 12.43
C CYS A 159 -8.74 -3.45 12.45
N GLU A 160 -9.42 -2.73 11.59
CA GLU A 160 -10.83 -2.90 11.27
C GLU A 160 -10.98 -3.41 9.84
N ILE A 161 -11.90 -4.32 9.62
CA ILE A 161 -12.41 -4.66 8.30
C ILE A 161 -13.83 -4.18 8.18
N TRP A 162 -14.15 -3.59 7.04
CA TRP A 162 -15.45 -3.00 6.74
C TRP A 162 -15.99 -3.63 5.44
N GLN A 163 -17.17 -4.20 5.49
CA GLN A 163 -17.87 -4.76 4.32
C GLN A 163 -19.35 -4.43 4.41
N GLU A 164 -19.94 -3.96 3.31
CA GLU A 164 -21.38 -3.66 3.22
C GLU A 164 -21.91 -2.72 4.32
N GLY A 165 -21.05 -1.84 4.85
CA GLY A 165 -21.39 -0.94 5.94
C GLY A 165 -21.09 -1.48 7.35
N ASP A 166 -20.84 -2.77 7.48
CA ASP A 166 -20.55 -3.42 8.76
C ASP A 166 -19.05 -3.39 9.07
N CYS A 167 -18.72 -3.20 10.36
CA CYS A 167 -17.37 -3.17 10.89
C CYS A 167 -17.09 -4.38 11.78
N GLN A 168 -15.94 -5.01 11.54
CA GLN A 168 -15.38 -6.01 12.44
C GLN A 168 -13.97 -5.59 12.87
N SER A 169 -13.74 -5.47 14.16
CA SER A 169 -12.41 -5.22 14.75
C SER A 169 -11.62 -6.53 14.85
N ILE A 170 -10.35 -6.46 14.53
CA ILE A 170 -9.40 -7.58 14.58
C ILE A 170 -8.27 -7.21 15.53
N ASP A 171 -8.13 -7.99 16.59
CA ASP A 171 -7.12 -7.76 17.62
C ASP A 171 -5.70 -7.76 17.03
N PRO A 172 -4.79 -6.96 17.63
CA PRO A 172 -3.39 -6.94 17.23
C PRO A 172 -2.69 -8.23 17.64
N ILE A 173 -1.56 -8.50 16.99
CA ILE A 173 -0.61 -9.50 17.47
C ILE A 173 0.50 -8.77 18.23
N THR A 174 0.78 -9.21 19.43
CA THR A 174 1.86 -8.64 20.25
C THR A 174 3.22 -8.94 19.62
N PRO A 175 4.00 -7.92 19.24
CA PRO A 175 5.33 -8.14 18.68
C PRO A 175 6.31 -8.62 19.76
N ALA A 176 7.39 -9.29 19.35
CA ALA A 176 8.46 -9.69 20.27
C ALA A 176 9.15 -8.46 20.91
N GLU A 177 9.30 -7.40 20.14
CA GLU A 177 9.82 -6.10 20.57
C GLU A 177 9.34 -5.00 19.61
N VAL A 178 9.44 -3.74 20.01
CA VAL A 178 9.13 -2.59 19.16
C VAL A 178 10.42 -1.85 18.87
N VAL A 179 10.93 -1.99 17.64
CA VAL A 179 12.23 -1.44 17.21
C VAL A 179 12.05 -0.31 16.21
N ASP A 180 11.22 -0.52 15.18
CA ASP A 180 11.05 0.46 14.11
C ASP A 180 9.69 0.27 13.41
N PRO A 181 8.78 1.25 13.49
CA PRO A 181 7.46 1.17 12.84
C PRO A 181 7.49 1.41 11.33
N THR A 182 8.62 1.90 10.78
CA THR A 182 8.72 2.23 9.35
C THR A 182 8.51 1.00 8.47
N GLY A 183 7.51 1.03 7.59
CA GLY A 183 7.17 -0.07 6.68
C GLY A 183 6.25 -1.15 7.28
N CYS A 184 5.72 -0.97 8.51
CA CYS A 184 4.70 -1.88 9.03
C CYS A 184 3.43 -1.88 8.18
N GLY A 185 3.02 -0.70 7.70
CA GLY A 185 1.90 -0.57 6.77
C GLY A 185 2.14 -1.30 5.45
N ASP A 186 3.36 -1.22 4.91
CA ASP A 186 3.73 -1.92 3.66
C ASP A 186 3.71 -3.43 3.85
N ALA A 187 4.24 -3.93 4.98
CA ALA A 187 4.21 -5.35 5.33
C ALA A 187 2.76 -5.85 5.47
N TRP A 188 1.89 -5.05 6.11
CA TRP A 188 0.47 -5.35 6.26
C TRP A 188 -0.23 -5.41 4.89
N ARG A 189 0.03 -4.45 4.00
CA ARG A 189 -0.53 -4.42 2.63
C ARG A 189 -0.02 -5.58 1.79
N GLY A 190 1.24 -5.98 1.95
CA GLY A 190 1.78 -7.19 1.33
C GLY A 190 1.01 -8.45 1.73
N ALA A 191 0.65 -8.58 3.01
CA ALA A 191 -0.18 -9.67 3.51
C ALA A 191 -1.61 -9.64 2.94
N LEU A 192 -2.22 -8.45 2.86
CA LEU A 192 -3.53 -8.27 2.24
C LEU A 192 -3.54 -8.74 0.79
N LEU A 193 -2.55 -8.28 0.00
CA LEU A 193 -2.43 -8.67 -1.41
C LEU A 193 -2.22 -10.17 -1.57
N HIS A 194 -1.36 -10.78 -0.73
CA HIS A 194 -1.16 -12.23 -0.74
C HIS A 194 -2.47 -12.97 -0.48
N GLY A 195 -3.18 -12.64 0.59
CA GLY A 195 -4.44 -13.30 0.93
C GLY A 195 -5.52 -13.13 -0.14
N LEU A 196 -5.70 -11.91 -0.67
CA LEU A 196 -6.65 -11.64 -1.75
C LEU A 196 -6.32 -12.43 -3.03
N GLN A 197 -5.03 -12.54 -3.38
CA GLN A 197 -4.59 -13.35 -4.52
C GLN A 197 -4.89 -14.85 -4.33
N GLN A 198 -4.84 -15.33 -3.07
CA GLN A 198 -5.22 -16.70 -2.72
C GLN A 198 -6.74 -16.90 -2.60
N GLY A 199 -7.55 -15.86 -2.79
CA GLY A 199 -9.01 -15.92 -2.65
C GLY A 199 -9.48 -15.98 -1.19
N TRP A 200 -8.66 -15.55 -0.22
CA TRP A 200 -9.03 -15.51 1.19
C TRP A 200 -10.04 -14.39 1.47
N ASP A 201 -10.87 -14.60 2.49
CA ASP A 201 -11.71 -13.52 3.04
C ASP A 201 -10.86 -12.44 3.74
N LEU A 202 -11.47 -11.27 3.96
CA LEU A 202 -10.77 -10.14 4.59
C LEU A 202 -10.37 -10.42 6.04
N LEU A 203 -11.11 -11.26 6.77
CA LEU A 203 -10.77 -11.63 8.14
C LEU A 203 -9.43 -12.37 8.20
N ARG A 204 -9.25 -13.33 7.31
CA ARG A 204 -8.01 -14.09 7.18
C ARG A 204 -6.85 -13.20 6.71
N CYS A 205 -7.10 -12.35 5.72
CA CYS A 205 -6.12 -11.36 5.26
C CYS A 205 -5.68 -10.42 6.40
N ALA A 206 -6.63 -9.92 7.21
CA ALA A 206 -6.36 -9.00 8.30
C ALA A 206 -5.54 -9.64 9.43
N ARG A 207 -5.82 -10.89 9.77
CA ARG A 207 -5.02 -11.66 10.75
C ARG A 207 -3.56 -11.81 10.29
N LEU A 208 -3.36 -12.18 9.03
CA LEU A 208 -2.00 -12.23 8.46
C LEU A 208 -1.37 -10.84 8.44
N GLY A 209 -2.13 -9.78 8.10
CA GLY A 209 -1.66 -8.39 8.12
C GLY A 209 -1.15 -7.98 9.50
N ASN A 210 -1.92 -8.26 10.56
CA ASN A 210 -1.52 -7.95 11.94
C ASN A 210 -0.26 -8.74 12.35
N TYR A 211 -0.14 -10.00 11.94
CA TYR A 211 1.08 -10.80 12.13
C TYR A 211 2.29 -10.18 11.42
N MET A 212 2.14 -9.82 10.16
CA MET A 212 3.22 -9.21 9.37
C MET A 212 3.67 -7.87 9.95
N GLY A 213 2.72 -7.06 10.44
CA GLY A 213 3.03 -5.81 11.16
C GLY A 213 3.84 -6.08 12.43
N ALA A 214 3.46 -7.09 13.22
CA ALA A 214 4.17 -7.49 14.45
C ALA A 214 5.58 -8.04 14.17
N VAL A 215 5.75 -8.83 13.12
CA VAL A 215 7.08 -9.30 12.67
C VAL A 215 7.94 -8.12 12.22
N LYS A 216 7.39 -7.22 11.40
CA LYS A 216 8.16 -6.11 10.84
C LYS A 216 8.61 -5.11 11.90
N VAL A 217 7.75 -4.74 12.86
CA VAL A 217 8.07 -3.74 13.88
C VAL A 217 9.26 -4.13 14.76
N ALA A 218 9.53 -5.43 14.89
CA ALA A 218 10.66 -5.96 15.64
C ALA A 218 12.02 -5.85 14.90
N HIS A 219 12.03 -5.27 13.68
CA HIS A 219 13.24 -5.18 12.87
C HIS A 219 13.47 -3.75 12.39
N ARG A 220 14.73 -3.30 12.44
CA ARG A 220 15.12 -1.98 11.91
C ARG A 220 15.08 -1.97 10.39
N GLY A 221 14.50 -0.90 9.82
CA GLY A 221 14.37 -0.69 8.37
C GLY A 221 13.17 -1.44 7.77
N PRO A 222 12.63 -0.95 6.66
CA PRO A 222 11.36 -1.43 6.11
C PRO A 222 11.40 -2.83 5.48
N GLN A 223 12.60 -3.34 5.13
CA GLN A 223 12.77 -4.59 4.36
C GLN A 223 13.79 -5.57 4.97
N ASN A 224 14.16 -5.41 6.24
CA ASN A 224 15.21 -6.21 6.88
C ASN A 224 14.67 -7.35 7.76
N TYR A 225 13.41 -7.73 7.58
CA TYR A 225 12.81 -8.87 8.25
C TYR A 225 12.68 -10.07 7.30
N ARG A 226 12.48 -11.23 7.88
CA ARG A 226 12.17 -12.46 7.15
C ARG A 226 10.95 -13.12 7.77
N ILE A 227 10.17 -13.77 6.94
CA ILE A 227 9.02 -14.57 7.33
C ILE A 227 9.28 -16.03 6.95
N ASN A 228 8.74 -16.93 7.73
CA ASN A 228 8.69 -18.33 7.40
C ASN A 228 7.41 -18.59 6.59
N ALA A 229 7.55 -19.18 5.40
CA ALA A 229 6.40 -19.49 4.55
C ALA A 229 5.42 -20.46 5.23
N ASP A 230 5.91 -21.37 6.08
CA ASP A 230 5.05 -22.31 6.81
C ASP A 230 4.18 -21.58 7.85
N GLU A 231 4.69 -20.52 8.48
CA GLU A 231 3.92 -19.70 9.41
C GLU A 231 2.79 -18.94 8.69
N VAL A 232 3.02 -18.45 7.48
CA VAL A 232 1.99 -17.78 6.67
C VAL A 232 0.84 -18.73 6.34
N GLN A 233 1.11 -20.01 6.14
CA GLN A 233 0.08 -21.01 5.83
C GLN A 233 -0.81 -21.36 7.03
N THR A 234 -0.39 -21.04 8.26
CA THR A 234 -1.19 -21.30 9.48
C THR A 234 -2.37 -20.34 9.65
N PHE A 235 -2.34 -19.22 8.95
CA PHE A 235 -3.46 -18.28 8.89
C PHE A 235 -4.48 -18.74 7.86
#